data_13519fe62d4d2f1c2fcd0b4eb50df2c8
#
_entry.id   13519fe62d4d2f1c2fcd0b4eb50df2c8
#
_cell.length_a   1.000
_cell.length_b   1.000
_cell.length_c   1.000
_cell.angle_alpha   90.00
_cell.angle_beta   90.00
_cell.angle_gamma   90.00
#
_symmetry.space_group_name_H-M   'P 1'
#
loop_
_entity.id
_entity.type
_entity.pdbx_description
1 polymer ?
#
loop_
_entity_poly.entity_id
_entity_poly.type
_entity_poly.pdbx_seq_one_letter_code
_entity_poly.pdbx_strand_id
1 'polypeptide(L)'
;MAIRPFLAMTAAEIRGTETLPSKTAWMACHFSPYSTGLSNLPKDLPPGSMVILDDITPIHGHDSETIAAQLRLRLEEMECSGVLLDFQRPGYEESDLLAERLSEALPCPVGVSALYGRGLTCPVFLPPVPPDVSLADYLAPWNGREIWLELALDGETITLTPSGAITAPLPPSAQLLGGHQDEKLHCHYQIHTDADSARFTLFHTPEDLDALLTEGKSLGVTRAVGLSQELHGIPQFLTAPE
;
A
#
# COMPACT_ATOMS: atom_id res chain seq x y z
N MET A 1 -6.89 15.52 11.92
CA MET A 1 -7.37 14.14 11.96
C MET A 1 -6.23 13.23 11.57
N ALA A 2 -6.05 12.07 12.19
CA ALA A 2 -5.06 11.07 11.78
C ALA A 2 -5.43 10.46 10.42
N ILE A 3 -4.42 10.03 9.66
CA ILE A 3 -4.64 9.24 8.44
C ILE A 3 -5.13 7.86 8.89
N ARG A 4 -6.21 7.39 8.27
CA ARG A 4 -6.69 6.03 8.49
C ARG A 4 -6.36 5.19 7.29
N PRO A 5 -5.74 4.02 7.48
CA PRO A 5 -5.46 3.14 6.38
C PRO A 5 -6.73 2.53 5.81
N PHE A 6 -6.73 2.30 4.52
CA PHE A 6 -7.65 1.39 3.87
C PHE A 6 -7.16 -0.03 4.10
N LEU A 7 -8.08 -0.92 4.46
CA LEU A 7 -7.78 -2.33 4.59
C LEU A 7 -7.99 -3.01 3.23
N ALA A 8 -6.91 -3.40 2.60
CA ALA A 8 -6.93 -4.13 1.34
C ALA A 8 -7.42 -5.56 1.60
N MET A 9 -8.54 -5.91 0.98
CA MET A 9 -9.25 -7.17 1.17
C MET A 9 -9.49 -7.90 -0.15
N THR A 10 -9.25 -9.19 -0.13
CA THR A 10 -9.59 -10.08 -1.24
C THR A 10 -11.11 -10.30 -1.33
N ALA A 11 -11.57 -10.80 -2.47
CA ALA A 11 -12.96 -11.19 -2.64
C ALA A 11 -13.43 -12.28 -1.65
N ALA A 12 -12.53 -13.12 -1.18
CA ALA A 12 -12.84 -14.16 -0.19
C ALA A 12 -13.05 -13.56 1.20
N GLU A 13 -12.17 -12.66 1.62
CA GLU A 13 -12.26 -11.96 2.90
C GLU A 13 -13.54 -11.12 2.99
N ILE A 14 -13.85 -10.36 1.94
CA ILE A 14 -15.06 -9.54 1.90
C ILE A 14 -16.32 -10.41 2.02
N ARG A 15 -16.37 -11.56 1.32
CA ARG A 15 -17.52 -12.48 1.46
C ARG A 15 -17.61 -13.16 2.83
N GLY A 16 -16.50 -13.31 3.52
CA GLY A 16 -16.42 -13.92 4.85
C GLY A 16 -16.64 -12.94 6.02
N THR A 17 -16.71 -11.64 5.73
CA THR A 17 -16.83 -10.59 6.75
C THR A 17 -18.27 -10.09 6.83
N GLU A 18 -18.92 -10.23 8.00
CA GLU A 18 -20.33 -9.80 8.19
C GLU A 18 -20.49 -8.28 8.07
N THR A 19 -19.53 -7.52 8.58
CA THR A 19 -19.55 -6.04 8.53
C THR A 19 -18.20 -5.55 8.04
N LEU A 20 -18.18 -4.98 6.85
CA LEU A 20 -16.96 -4.43 6.25
C LEU A 20 -16.50 -3.16 6.99
N PRO A 21 -15.18 -2.97 7.15
CA PRO A 21 -14.63 -1.71 7.63
C PRO A 21 -15.03 -0.54 6.71
N SER A 22 -15.25 0.63 7.30
CA SER A 22 -15.59 1.86 6.53
C SER A 22 -14.49 2.30 5.55
N LYS A 23 -13.25 1.85 5.79
CA LYS A 23 -12.09 2.05 4.91
C LYS A 23 -11.66 0.71 4.31
N THR A 24 -12.46 0.18 3.40
CA THR A 24 -12.16 -1.04 2.65
C THR A 24 -11.52 -0.69 1.31
N ALA A 25 -10.46 -1.41 0.92
CA ALA A 25 -9.91 -1.39 -0.42
C ALA A 25 -10.11 -2.76 -1.08
N TRP A 26 -10.83 -2.78 -2.21
CA TRP A 26 -11.05 -3.99 -2.99
C TRP A 26 -9.82 -4.34 -3.81
N MET A 27 -9.11 -5.41 -3.48
CA MET A 27 -7.86 -5.81 -4.13
C MET A 27 -8.02 -7.01 -5.10
N ALA A 28 -9.19 -7.21 -5.67
CA ALA A 28 -9.44 -8.33 -6.59
C ALA A 28 -9.78 -7.88 -8.02
N CYS A 29 -9.61 -6.60 -8.35
CA CYS A 29 -9.86 -6.07 -9.68
C CYS A 29 -8.63 -6.26 -10.56
N HIS A 30 -8.79 -6.92 -11.71
CA HIS A 30 -7.70 -7.26 -12.63
C HIS A 30 -8.10 -6.97 -14.08
N PHE A 31 -7.13 -6.87 -14.96
CA PHE A 31 -7.40 -6.92 -16.41
C PHE A 31 -7.97 -8.28 -16.79
N SER A 32 -9.00 -8.28 -17.64
CA SER A 32 -9.63 -9.52 -18.06
C SER A 32 -8.73 -10.28 -19.05
N PRO A 33 -8.44 -11.57 -18.84
CA PRO A 33 -7.71 -12.36 -19.84
C PRO A 33 -8.60 -12.75 -21.04
N TYR A 34 -9.91 -12.43 -20.99
CA TYR A 34 -10.90 -12.87 -22.00
C TYR A 34 -11.60 -11.72 -22.73
N SER A 35 -11.33 -10.47 -22.33
CA SER A 35 -11.96 -9.28 -22.93
C SER A 35 -11.02 -8.08 -22.83
N THR A 36 -11.38 -6.96 -23.48
CA THR A 36 -10.63 -5.71 -23.44
C THR A 36 -10.89 -4.88 -22.17
N GLY A 37 -11.67 -5.38 -21.22
CA GLY A 37 -12.05 -4.70 -19.99
C GLY A 37 -11.49 -5.35 -18.73
N LEU A 38 -12.19 -5.17 -17.61
CA LEU A 38 -11.79 -5.62 -16.28
C LEU A 38 -12.53 -6.88 -15.84
N SER A 39 -11.88 -7.65 -14.98
CA SER A 39 -12.44 -8.78 -14.25
C SER A 39 -12.60 -8.44 -12.76
N ASN A 40 -13.52 -9.14 -12.10
CA ASN A 40 -13.72 -9.04 -10.65
C ASN A 40 -13.98 -7.62 -10.13
N LEU A 41 -14.67 -6.79 -10.90
CA LEU A 41 -15.17 -5.51 -10.42
C LEU A 41 -16.04 -5.72 -9.17
N PRO A 42 -15.91 -4.88 -8.14
CA PRO A 42 -16.73 -4.97 -6.94
C PRO A 42 -18.21 -4.73 -7.28
N LYS A 43 -19.10 -5.33 -6.48
CA LYS A 43 -20.56 -5.16 -6.65
C LYS A 43 -21.20 -4.41 -5.51
N ASP A 44 -20.59 -4.50 -4.33
CA ASP A 44 -21.13 -3.94 -3.11
C ASP A 44 -19.95 -3.65 -2.15
N LEU A 45 -19.70 -2.37 -1.91
CA LEU A 45 -18.70 -1.90 -0.97
C LEU A 45 -19.28 -0.74 -0.14
N PRO A 46 -18.83 -0.55 1.11
CA PRO A 46 -19.21 0.62 1.90
C PRO A 46 -18.85 1.92 1.16
N PRO A 47 -19.67 2.98 1.28
CA PRO A 47 -19.32 4.30 0.78
C PRO A 47 -17.95 4.76 1.30
N GLY A 48 -17.18 5.43 0.45
CA GLY A 48 -15.83 5.86 0.78
C GLY A 48 -14.75 4.79 0.64
N SER A 49 -15.10 3.57 0.18
CA SER A 49 -14.12 2.50 -0.15
C SER A 49 -13.23 2.88 -1.32
N MET A 50 -12.21 2.07 -1.58
CA MET A 50 -11.25 2.21 -2.68
C MET A 50 -11.25 0.94 -3.54
N VAL A 51 -10.92 1.07 -4.82
CA VAL A 51 -10.66 -0.06 -5.72
C VAL A 51 -9.18 -0.11 -6.05
N ILE A 52 -8.57 -1.28 -5.92
CA ILE A 52 -7.19 -1.55 -6.35
C ILE A 52 -7.27 -2.35 -7.65
N LEU A 53 -6.68 -1.80 -8.70
CA LEU A 53 -6.50 -2.46 -9.98
C LEU A 53 -5.04 -2.88 -10.12
N ASP A 54 -4.80 -4.18 -10.22
CA ASP A 54 -3.46 -4.73 -10.41
C ASP A 54 -3.20 -5.18 -11.86
N ASP A 55 -1.93 -5.41 -12.17
CA ASP A 55 -1.43 -5.88 -13.46
C ASP A 55 -0.99 -7.35 -13.44
N ILE A 56 -1.57 -8.18 -12.55
CA ILE A 56 -1.34 -9.65 -12.55
C ILE A 56 -1.61 -10.23 -13.94
N THR A 57 -2.70 -9.80 -14.58
CA THR A 57 -2.91 -10.01 -16.01
C THR A 57 -2.27 -8.87 -16.80
N PRO A 58 -1.52 -9.14 -17.85
CA PRO A 58 -0.90 -8.08 -18.67
C PRO A 58 -1.91 -7.08 -19.21
N ILE A 59 -1.53 -5.80 -19.24
CA ILE A 59 -2.37 -4.69 -19.76
C ILE A 59 -2.56 -4.78 -21.27
N HIS A 60 -1.67 -5.50 -21.96
CA HIS A 60 -1.62 -5.58 -23.42
C HIS A 60 -2.96 -5.95 -24.07
N GLY A 61 -3.38 -5.16 -25.04
CA GLY A 61 -4.62 -5.38 -25.80
C GLY A 61 -5.91 -4.88 -25.10
N HIS A 62 -5.79 -4.18 -23.96
CA HIS A 62 -6.91 -3.60 -23.26
C HIS A 62 -7.27 -2.21 -23.78
N ASP A 63 -8.57 -1.90 -23.76
CA ASP A 63 -9.09 -0.60 -24.17
C ASP A 63 -9.29 0.31 -22.96
N SER A 64 -8.51 1.40 -22.90
CA SER A 64 -8.55 2.34 -21.79
C SER A 64 -9.90 3.04 -21.60
N GLU A 65 -10.67 3.26 -22.69
CA GLU A 65 -12.01 3.86 -22.61
C GLU A 65 -13.00 2.89 -21.98
N THR A 66 -12.96 1.62 -22.39
CA THR A 66 -13.76 0.56 -21.78
C THR A 66 -13.44 0.40 -20.29
N ILE A 67 -12.16 0.41 -19.92
CA ILE A 67 -11.73 0.33 -18.52
C ILE A 67 -12.24 1.53 -17.72
N ALA A 68 -12.05 2.74 -18.24
CA ALA A 68 -12.53 3.96 -17.59
C ALA A 68 -14.04 3.96 -17.39
N ALA A 69 -14.80 3.51 -18.40
CA ALA A 69 -16.26 3.44 -18.32
C ALA A 69 -16.72 2.42 -17.27
N GLN A 70 -16.09 1.25 -17.23
CA GLN A 70 -16.40 0.21 -16.25
C GLN A 70 -16.10 0.64 -14.81
N LEU A 71 -14.92 1.26 -14.58
CA LEU A 71 -14.56 1.80 -13.27
C LEU A 71 -15.50 2.91 -12.85
N ARG A 72 -15.73 3.91 -13.72
CA ARG A 72 -16.60 5.05 -13.42
C ARG A 72 -17.96 4.60 -12.94
N LEU A 73 -18.61 3.71 -13.67
CA LEU A 73 -19.92 3.19 -13.31
C LEU A 73 -19.93 2.60 -11.88
N ARG A 74 -18.91 1.78 -11.55
CA ARG A 74 -18.84 1.14 -10.23
C ARG A 74 -18.47 2.09 -9.12
N LEU A 75 -17.56 3.04 -9.40
CA LEU A 75 -17.14 4.05 -8.41
C LEU A 75 -18.30 4.97 -8.03
N GLU A 76 -19.12 5.37 -9.00
CA GLU A 76 -20.32 6.20 -8.77
C GLU A 76 -21.40 5.43 -8.00
N GLU A 77 -21.70 4.18 -8.40
CA GLU A 77 -22.70 3.34 -7.73
C GLU A 77 -22.39 3.07 -6.25
N MET A 78 -21.11 2.96 -5.90
CA MET A 78 -20.66 2.63 -4.55
C MET A 78 -20.08 3.83 -3.78
N GLU A 79 -20.13 5.04 -4.34
CA GLU A 79 -19.55 6.24 -3.74
C GLU A 79 -18.08 6.03 -3.30
N CYS A 80 -17.27 5.38 -4.15
CA CYS A 80 -15.87 5.10 -3.85
C CYS A 80 -15.04 6.39 -3.78
N SER A 81 -14.05 6.41 -2.89
CA SER A 81 -13.21 7.58 -2.65
C SER A 81 -11.93 7.61 -3.50
N GLY A 82 -11.58 6.54 -4.20
CA GLY A 82 -10.38 6.50 -5.02
C GLY A 82 -10.14 5.17 -5.73
N VAL A 83 -9.19 5.20 -6.64
CA VAL A 83 -8.63 4.02 -7.33
C VAL A 83 -7.13 4.01 -7.11
N LEU A 84 -6.58 2.84 -6.82
CA LEU A 84 -5.15 2.58 -6.80
C LEU A 84 -4.79 1.70 -8.00
N LEU A 85 -3.89 2.20 -8.85
CA LEU A 85 -3.28 1.42 -9.91
C LEU A 85 -2.00 0.80 -9.36
N ASP A 86 -2.12 -0.43 -8.86
CA ASP A 86 -1.02 -1.19 -8.28
C ASP A 86 -0.31 -2.00 -9.37
N PHE A 87 0.41 -1.29 -10.24
CA PHE A 87 1.15 -1.88 -11.34
C PHE A 87 2.57 -2.19 -10.90
N GLN A 88 2.92 -3.46 -10.91
CA GLN A 88 4.19 -3.99 -10.42
C GLN A 88 5.13 -4.50 -11.54
N ARG A 89 4.66 -4.59 -12.79
CA ARG A 89 5.46 -5.06 -13.91
C ARG A 89 6.23 -3.90 -14.55
N PRO A 90 7.57 -3.94 -14.62
CA PRO A 90 8.37 -2.85 -15.20
C PRO A 90 8.31 -2.84 -16.74
N GLY A 91 8.49 -1.64 -17.33
CA GLY A 91 8.80 -1.48 -18.75
C GLY A 91 7.61 -1.44 -19.71
N TYR A 92 6.41 -1.14 -19.23
CA TYR A 92 5.23 -1.02 -20.09
C TYR A 92 4.83 0.44 -20.29
N GLU A 93 5.06 0.98 -21.51
CA GLU A 93 4.54 2.31 -21.90
C GLU A 93 3.00 2.37 -21.81
N GLU A 94 2.33 1.25 -22.05
CA GLU A 94 0.87 1.14 -21.90
C GLU A 94 0.40 1.43 -20.47
N SER A 95 1.21 1.12 -19.45
CA SER A 95 0.89 1.41 -18.05
C SER A 95 0.88 2.90 -17.75
N ASP A 96 1.87 3.65 -18.26
CA ASP A 96 1.93 5.11 -18.12
C ASP A 96 0.74 5.78 -18.81
N LEU A 97 0.46 5.41 -20.06
CA LEU A 97 -0.67 5.95 -20.83
C LEU A 97 -2.01 5.62 -20.19
N LEU A 98 -2.17 4.41 -19.67
CA LEU A 98 -3.39 4.01 -18.97
C LEU A 98 -3.58 4.79 -17.67
N ALA A 99 -2.52 4.92 -16.88
CA ALA A 99 -2.54 5.70 -15.65
C ALA A 99 -2.92 7.16 -15.89
N GLU A 100 -2.32 7.80 -16.92
CA GLU A 100 -2.66 9.16 -17.33
C GLU A 100 -4.15 9.27 -17.69
N ARG A 101 -4.62 8.43 -18.60
CA ARG A 101 -6.01 8.44 -19.05
C ARG A 101 -7.01 8.18 -17.94
N LEU A 102 -6.73 7.23 -17.04
CA LEU A 102 -7.62 6.94 -15.92
C LEU A 102 -7.63 8.09 -14.92
N SER A 103 -6.49 8.72 -14.66
CA SER A 103 -6.42 9.89 -13.76
C SER A 103 -7.25 11.09 -14.26
N GLU A 104 -7.38 11.25 -15.58
CA GLU A 104 -8.20 12.30 -16.20
C GLU A 104 -9.69 11.92 -16.28
N ALA A 105 -9.98 10.64 -16.49
CA ALA A 105 -11.34 10.16 -16.80
C ALA A 105 -12.18 9.82 -15.56
N LEU A 106 -11.56 9.50 -14.43
CA LEU A 106 -12.29 9.04 -13.25
C LEU A 106 -12.71 10.21 -12.34
N PRO A 107 -13.88 10.10 -11.66
CA PRO A 107 -14.42 11.19 -10.83
C PRO A 107 -13.75 11.29 -9.45
N CYS A 108 -12.78 10.45 -9.14
CA CYS A 108 -12.10 10.38 -7.86
C CYS A 108 -10.57 10.35 -8.05
N PRO A 109 -9.77 10.64 -7.01
CA PRO A 109 -8.33 10.54 -7.09
C PRO A 109 -7.86 9.14 -7.51
N VAL A 110 -6.85 9.11 -8.41
CA VAL A 110 -6.21 7.89 -8.89
C VAL A 110 -4.76 7.90 -8.41
N GLY A 111 -4.42 6.99 -7.50
CA GLY A 111 -3.05 6.76 -7.08
C GLY A 111 -2.36 5.76 -8.02
N VAL A 112 -1.08 5.95 -8.27
CA VAL A 112 -0.29 5.10 -9.17
C VAL A 112 0.96 4.63 -8.46
N SER A 113 1.31 3.35 -8.59
CA SER A 113 2.54 2.80 -8.01
C SER A 113 3.77 3.61 -8.42
N ALA A 114 4.75 3.71 -7.54
CA ALA A 114 5.98 4.49 -7.74
C ALA A 114 6.74 4.15 -9.02
N LEU A 115 6.57 2.93 -9.50
CA LEU A 115 7.18 2.45 -10.73
C LEU A 115 6.77 3.28 -11.95
N TYR A 116 5.51 3.74 -11.98
CA TYR A 116 4.91 4.51 -13.08
C TYR A 116 4.55 5.95 -12.73
N GLY A 117 4.62 6.34 -11.46
CA GLY A 117 4.17 7.65 -10.99
C GLY A 117 5.09 8.83 -11.30
N ARG A 118 6.32 8.63 -11.79
CA ARG A 118 7.32 9.70 -11.88
C ARG A 118 6.97 10.83 -12.85
N GLY A 119 6.35 10.51 -13.97
CA GLY A 119 5.95 11.49 -15.02
C GLY A 119 4.56 12.09 -14.81
N LEU A 120 3.76 11.57 -13.89
CA LEU A 120 2.36 11.92 -13.72
C LEU A 120 2.15 12.90 -12.58
N THR A 121 1.06 13.66 -12.62
CA THR A 121 0.67 14.60 -11.55
C THR A 121 -0.22 13.96 -10.48
N CYS A 122 -0.73 12.75 -10.71
CA CYS A 122 -1.55 12.01 -9.77
C CYS A 122 -0.78 11.60 -8.50
N PRO A 123 -1.47 11.24 -7.40
CA PRO A 123 -0.85 10.68 -6.20
C PRO A 123 0.06 9.50 -6.51
N VAL A 124 1.18 9.40 -5.79
CA VAL A 124 2.14 8.30 -5.93
C VAL A 124 1.94 7.31 -4.79
N PHE A 125 1.76 6.04 -5.12
CA PHE A 125 1.70 4.96 -4.15
C PHE A 125 3.08 4.36 -3.96
N LEU A 126 3.57 4.44 -2.73
CA LEU A 126 4.89 3.96 -2.32
C LEU A 126 4.76 2.64 -1.56
N PRO A 127 5.70 1.70 -1.76
CA PRO A 127 5.83 0.52 -0.92
C PRO A 127 5.98 0.86 0.57
N PRO A 128 5.94 -0.14 1.47
CA PRO A 128 6.20 0.07 2.89
C PRO A 128 7.55 0.74 3.12
N VAL A 129 7.64 1.56 4.15
CA VAL A 129 8.92 2.18 4.56
C VAL A 129 9.82 1.08 5.12
N PRO A 130 11.03 0.90 4.59
CA PRO A 130 11.96 -0.06 5.18
C PRO A 130 12.32 0.34 6.62
N PRO A 131 12.43 -0.60 7.57
CA PRO A 131 12.63 -0.29 8.98
C PRO A 131 14.01 0.31 9.29
N ASP A 132 14.95 0.31 8.34
CA ASP A 132 16.28 0.92 8.46
C ASP A 132 16.37 2.33 7.84
N VAL A 133 15.24 2.87 7.32
CA VAL A 133 15.19 4.18 6.64
C VAL A 133 14.21 5.11 7.34
N SER A 134 14.62 6.36 7.59
CA SER A 134 13.70 7.35 8.14
C SER A 134 12.61 7.73 7.12
N LEU A 135 11.38 7.98 7.59
CA LEU A 135 10.27 8.36 6.71
C LEU A 135 10.63 9.60 5.88
N ALA A 136 11.27 10.59 6.45
CA ALA A 136 11.67 11.81 5.74
C ALA A 136 12.64 11.53 4.59
N ASP A 137 13.64 10.67 4.82
CA ASP A 137 14.60 10.29 3.78
C ASP A 137 13.93 9.44 2.68
N TYR A 138 13.02 8.54 3.08
CA TYR A 138 12.25 7.71 2.16
C TYR A 138 11.34 8.54 1.25
N LEU A 139 10.70 9.56 1.78
CA LEU A 139 9.79 10.43 1.02
C LEU A 139 10.49 11.56 0.26
N ALA A 140 11.76 11.88 0.57
CA ALA A 140 12.49 12.99 -0.03
C ALA A 140 12.48 13.02 -1.58
N PRO A 141 12.60 11.89 -2.32
CA PRO A 141 12.51 11.87 -3.78
C PRO A 141 11.14 12.29 -4.34
N TRP A 142 10.10 12.30 -3.51
CA TRP A 142 8.71 12.59 -3.85
C TRP A 142 8.20 13.90 -3.28
N ASN A 143 9.09 14.74 -2.80
CA ASN A 143 8.75 16.03 -2.18
C ASN A 143 7.86 16.89 -3.10
N GLY A 144 6.80 17.44 -2.53
CA GLY A 144 5.80 18.23 -3.27
C GLY A 144 4.73 17.42 -4.00
N ARG A 145 4.76 16.08 -3.89
CA ARG A 145 3.73 15.17 -4.43
C ARG A 145 2.73 14.77 -3.35
N GLU A 146 1.52 14.47 -3.76
CA GLU A 146 0.59 13.73 -2.92
C GLU A 146 1.05 12.27 -2.86
N ILE A 147 1.17 11.73 -1.63
CA ILE A 147 1.69 10.39 -1.38
C ILE A 147 0.61 9.52 -0.77
N TRP A 148 0.47 8.33 -1.34
CA TRP A 148 -0.24 7.21 -0.75
C TRP A 148 0.79 6.19 -0.31
N LEU A 149 0.70 5.69 0.92
CA LEU A 149 1.72 4.83 1.51
C LEU A 149 1.16 3.44 1.79
N GLU A 150 1.89 2.41 1.37
CA GLU A 150 1.61 1.05 1.83
C GLU A 150 2.07 0.88 3.27
N LEU A 151 1.26 0.19 4.07
CA LEU A 151 1.60 -0.18 5.44
C LEU A 151 1.73 -1.69 5.54
N ALA A 152 2.83 -2.14 6.12
CA ALA A 152 3.05 -3.54 6.44
C ALA A 152 3.74 -3.66 7.81
N LEU A 153 3.44 -4.73 8.53
CA LEU A 153 4.18 -5.13 9.74
C LEU A 153 5.45 -5.86 9.31
N ASP A 154 6.25 -5.18 8.52
CA ASP A 154 7.49 -5.71 7.95
C ASP A 154 8.63 -5.70 8.96
N GLY A 155 9.63 -6.53 8.66
CA GLY A 155 10.89 -6.52 9.36
C GLY A 155 12.00 -7.18 8.55
N GLU A 156 13.22 -6.94 9.00
CA GLU A 156 14.41 -7.50 8.39
C GLU A 156 15.48 -7.84 9.41
N THR A 157 16.40 -8.69 9.01
CA THR A 157 17.63 -8.97 9.76
C THR A 157 18.83 -8.47 8.99
N ILE A 158 19.72 -7.74 9.66
CA ILE A 158 21.01 -7.34 9.14
C ILE A 158 22.07 -8.08 9.94
N THR A 159 22.79 -8.98 9.31
CA THR A 159 23.88 -9.73 9.92
C THR A 159 25.21 -9.17 9.47
N LEU A 160 25.98 -8.63 10.40
CA LEU A 160 27.34 -8.15 10.18
C LEU A 160 28.32 -9.26 10.47
N THR A 161 29.21 -9.54 9.53
CA THR A 161 30.31 -10.51 9.65
C THR A 161 31.62 -9.85 9.23
N PRO A 162 32.80 -10.44 9.50
CA PRO A 162 34.07 -9.92 8.99
C PRO A 162 34.13 -9.85 7.46
N SER A 163 33.29 -10.60 6.74
CA SER A 163 33.19 -10.60 5.29
C SER A 163 32.19 -9.58 4.72
N GLY A 164 31.41 -8.90 5.56
CA GLY A 164 30.43 -7.89 5.15
C GLY A 164 29.06 -8.02 5.82
N ALA A 165 28.11 -7.22 5.37
CA ALA A 165 26.73 -7.23 5.83
C ALA A 165 25.84 -8.08 4.91
N ILE A 166 24.91 -8.81 5.50
CA ILE A 166 23.86 -9.59 4.79
C ILE A 166 22.53 -9.15 5.35
N THR A 167 21.63 -8.67 4.48
CA THR A 167 20.25 -8.34 4.83
C THR A 167 19.30 -9.41 4.31
N ALA A 168 18.34 -9.78 5.14
CA ALA A 168 17.28 -10.71 4.77
C ALA A 168 15.94 -10.28 5.39
N PRO A 169 14.82 -10.41 4.68
CA PRO A 169 13.50 -10.12 5.24
C PRO A 169 13.18 -11.10 6.36
N LEU A 170 12.41 -10.63 7.34
CA LEU A 170 11.85 -11.49 8.38
C LEU A 170 10.72 -12.35 7.78
N PRO A 171 10.60 -13.62 8.19
CA PRO A 171 9.45 -14.40 7.79
C PRO A 171 8.16 -13.84 8.42
N PRO A 172 7.01 -13.88 7.72
CA PRO A 172 5.73 -13.39 8.22
C PRO A 172 5.28 -14.01 9.54
N SER A 173 5.82 -15.20 9.88
CA SER A 173 5.55 -15.93 11.12
C SER A 173 6.44 -15.48 12.30
N ALA A 174 7.35 -14.55 12.11
CA ALA A 174 8.23 -14.07 13.17
C ALA A 174 7.41 -13.35 14.24
N GLN A 175 7.27 -13.97 15.41
CA GLN A 175 6.68 -13.31 16.57
C GLN A 175 7.80 -12.55 17.30
N LEU A 176 7.88 -11.26 17.04
CA LEU A 176 8.86 -10.40 17.70
C LEU A 176 8.19 -9.68 18.87
N LEU A 177 8.64 -9.97 20.07
CA LEU A 177 8.16 -9.33 21.28
C LEU A 177 9.32 -8.58 21.96
N GLY A 178 9.06 -7.32 22.32
CA GLY A 178 10.04 -6.48 22.97
C GLY A 178 11.07 -5.92 21.98
N GLY A 179 12.19 -5.43 22.50
CA GLY A 179 13.21 -4.74 21.72
C GLY A 179 13.37 -3.30 22.19
N HIS A 180 14.24 -2.57 21.54
CA HIS A 180 14.43 -1.15 21.73
C HIS A 180 13.71 -0.40 20.62
N GLN A 181 13.10 0.72 20.93
CA GLN A 181 12.47 1.57 19.94
C GLN A 181 13.49 2.61 19.42
N ASP A 182 13.49 2.80 18.12
CA ASP A 182 14.13 3.93 17.46
C ASP A 182 13.05 4.94 17.04
N GLU A 183 12.98 6.07 17.73
CA GLU A 183 11.95 7.09 17.47
C GLU A 183 12.13 7.78 16.10
N LYS A 184 13.33 7.82 15.57
CA LYS A 184 13.63 8.47 14.28
C LYS A 184 13.25 7.57 13.10
N LEU A 185 13.45 6.27 13.24
CA LEU A 185 13.12 5.28 12.23
C LEU A 185 11.67 4.78 12.37
N HIS A 186 11.00 5.09 13.50
CA HIS A 186 9.71 4.52 13.86
C HIS A 186 9.70 3.00 13.74
N CYS A 187 10.72 2.36 14.31
CA CYS A 187 10.83 0.91 14.30
C CYS A 187 11.33 0.40 15.65
N HIS A 188 11.12 -0.89 15.88
CA HIS A 188 11.77 -1.61 16.97
C HIS A 188 12.97 -2.38 16.46
N TYR A 189 13.98 -2.59 17.32
CA TYR A 189 15.13 -3.40 16.99
C TYR A 189 15.58 -4.27 18.16
N GLN A 190 16.20 -5.40 17.82
CA GLN A 190 16.87 -6.31 18.73
C GLN A 190 18.30 -6.50 18.23
N ILE A 191 19.24 -6.67 19.15
CA ILE A 191 20.65 -6.91 18.82
C ILE A 191 21.06 -8.24 19.47
N HIS A 192 21.65 -9.11 18.65
CA HIS A 192 22.29 -10.33 19.09
C HIS A 192 23.73 -10.34 18.62
N THR A 193 24.68 -10.62 19.53
CA THR A 193 26.10 -10.64 19.22
C THR A 193 26.69 -12.00 19.54
N ASP A 194 27.43 -12.56 18.59
CA ASP A 194 28.27 -13.74 18.73
C ASP A 194 29.77 -13.34 18.67
N ALA A 195 30.67 -14.30 18.78
CA ALA A 195 32.11 -14.03 18.77
C ALA A 195 32.60 -13.29 17.52
N ASP A 196 32.03 -13.61 16.35
CA ASP A 196 32.46 -13.11 15.04
C ASP A 196 31.33 -12.45 14.24
N SER A 197 30.17 -12.20 14.85
CA SER A 197 29.03 -11.61 14.15
C SER A 197 28.15 -10.76 15.07
N ALA A 198 27.44 -9.80 14.48
CA ALA A 198 26.35 -9.08 15.13
C ALA A 198 25.11 -9.15 14.23
N ARG A 199 23.96 -9.50 14.79
CA ARG A 199 22.68 -9.52 14.10
C ARG A 199 21.76 -8.44 14.66
N PHE A 200 21.29 -7.59 13.79
CA PHE A 200 20.22 -6.63 14.07
C PHE A 200 18.95 -7.16 13.48
N THR A 201 17.88 -7.18 14.27
CA THR A 201 16.53 -7.50 13.80
C THR A 201 15.71 -6.24 13.94
N LEU A 202 15.28 -5.65 12.83
CA LEU A 202 14.47 -4.44 12.78
C LEU A 202 13.06 -4.81 12.35
N PHE A 203 12.03 -4.19 12.93
CA PHE A 203 10.64 -4.49 12.61
C PHE A 203 9.70 -3.36 13.03
N HIS A 204 8.56 -3.27 12.35
CA HIS A 204 7.49 -2.37 12.71
C HIS A 204 6.47 -3.03 13.63
N THR A 205 6.03 -2.29 14.64
CA THR A 205 4.88 -2.63 15.48
C THR A 205 3.67 -1.80 15.04
N PRO A 206 2.45 -2.12 15.51
CA PRO A 206 1.28 -1.27 15.29
C PRO A 206 1.46 0.19 15.72
N GLU A 207 2.17 0.41 16.82
CA GLU A 207 2.48 1.74 17.35
C GLU A 207 3.45 2.51 16.45
N ASP A 208 4.42 1.81 15.86
CA ASP A 208 5.36 2.39 14.90
C ASP A 208 4.64 2.82 13.62
N LEU A 209 3.71 2.01 13.11
CA LEU A 209 2.90 2.37 11.94
C LEU A 209 2.01 3.60 12.20
N ASP A 210 1.45 3.74 13.41
CA ASP A 210 0.68 4.93 13.80
C ASP A 210 1.56 6.18 13.87
N ALA A 211 2.78 6.05 14.40
CA ALA A 211 3.79 7.11 14.42
C ALA A 211 4.22 7.53 13.00
N LEU A 212 4.48 6.55 12.11
CA LEU A 212 4.76 6.80 10.69
C LEU A 212 3.63 7.59 10.01
N LEU A 213 2.37 7.23 10.24
CA LEU A 213 1.23 7.94 9.67
C LEU A 213 1.07 9.35 10.25
N THR A 214 1.38 9.54 11.53
CA THR A 214 1.32 10.85 12.19
C THR A 214 2.38 11.79 11.61
N GLU A 215 3.61 11.35 11.45
CA GLU A 215 4.68 12.12 10.79
C GLU A 215 4.38 12.31 9.31
N GLY A 216 4.00 11.24 8.61
CA GLY A 216 3.76 11.21 7.17
C GLY A 216 2.76 12.24 6.71
N LYS A 217 1.76 12.55 7.52
CA LYS A 217 0.80 13.61 7.23
C LYS A 217 1.46 14.97 7.01
N SER A 218 2.49 15.30 7.77
CA SER A 218 3.23 16.55 7.61
C SER A 218 4.16 16.55 6.40
N LEU A 219 4.47 15.35 5.88
CA LEU A 219 5.37 15.11 4.76
C LEU A 219 4.63 14.84 3.42
N GLY A 220 3.30 15.01 3.38
CA GLY A 220 2.51 14.87 2.15
C GLY A 220 1.82 13.52 1.98
N VAL A 221 1.88 12.63 2.97
CA VAL A 221 1.07 11.40 2.97
C VAL A 221 -0.39 11.78 3.22
N THR A 222 -1.28 11.41 2.29
CA THR A 222 -2.71 11.71 2.39
C THR A 222 -3.56 10.46 2.61
N ARG A 223 -3.07 9.31 2.18
CA ARG A 223 -3.73 8.02 2.32
C ARG A 223 -2.72 6.93 2.68
N ALA A 224 -3.23 5.88 3.29
CA ALA A 224 -2.49 4.67 3.55
C ALA A 224 -3.33 3.44 3.18
N VAL A 225 -2.68 2.38 2.74
CA VAL A 225 -3.30 1.11 2.38
C VAL A 225 -2.47 -0.01 3.01
N GLY A 226 -3.09 -1.00 3.60
CA GLY A 226 -2.37 -2.17 4.08
C GLY A 226 -3.24 -3.41 4.06
N LEU A 227 -2.63 -4.58 4.08
CA LEU A 227 -3.34 -5.85 3.99
C LEU A 227 -4.24 -6.06 5.23
N SER A 228 -5.50 -6.39 5.00
CA SER A 228 -6.44 -6.68 6.10
C SER A 228 -5.94 -7.81 6.99
N GLN A 229 -5.27 -8.80 6.43
CA GLN A 229 -4.70 -9.93 7.17
C GLN A 229 -3.68 -9.50 8.24
N GLU A 230 -2.96 -8.39 7.99
CA GLU A 230 -1.95 -7.86 8.90
C GLU A 230 -2.54 -6.83 9.86
N LEU A 231 -3.43 -5.96 9.36
CA LEU A 231 -3.85 -4.77 10.07
C LEU A 231 -5.21 -4.89 10.77
N HIS A 232 -6.06 -5.87 10.42
CA HIS A 232 -7.43 -5.97 10.96
C HIS A 232 -7.48 -6.19 12.48
N GLY A 233 -6.41 -6.72 13.08
CA GLY A 233 -6.30 -6.90 14.53
C GLY A 233 -5.85 -5.65 15.29
N ILE A 234 -5.60 -4.53 14.61
CA ILE A 234 -5.07 -3.29 15.18
C ILE A 234 -6.24 -2.32 15.45
N PRO A 235 -6.68 -2.14 16.72
CA PRO A 235 -7.90 -1.38 17.03
C PRO A 235 -7.89 0.05 16.50
N GLN A 236 -6.74 0.75 16.54
CA GLN A 236 -6.59 2.12 16.07
C GLN A 236 -6.88 2.27 14.56
N PHE A 237 -6.78 1.20 13.78
CA PHE A 237 -7.06 1.22 12.35
C PHE A 237 -8.52 0.83 12.02
N LEU A 238 -9.22 0.22 12.96
CA LEU A 238 -10.61 -0.24 12.77
C LEU A 238 -11.65 0.77 13.25
N THR A 239 -11.36 1.47 14.35
CA THR A 239 -12.34 2.38 14.96
C THR A 239 -12.44 3.70 14.20
N ALA A 240 -13.68 4.09 13.84
CA ALA A 240 -13.95 5.43 13.38
C ALA A 240 -13.79 6.42 14.57
N PRO A 241 -13.07 7.57 14.45
CA PRO A 241 -13.40 8.69 15.27
C PRO A 241 -14.81 9.14 14.87
N GLU A 242 -15.67 9.25 15.83
CA GLU A 242 -16.96 9.93 15.70
C GLU A 242 -16.78 11.40 15.30
#